data_98b3d967171817cdc7390bde373929b1
#
_entry.id   98b3d967171817cdc7390bde373929b1
#
_cell.length_a   1.000
_cell.length_b   1.000
_cell.length_c   1.000
_cell.angle_alpha   90.00
_cell.angle_beta   90.00
_cell.angle_gamma   90.00
#
_symmetry.space_group_name_H-M   'P 1'
#
loop_
_entity.id
_entity.type
_entity.pdbx_description
1 polymer ?
#
loop_
_entity_poly.entity_id
_entity_poly.type
_entity_poly.pdbx_seq_one_letter_code
_entity_poly.pdbx_strand_id
1 'polypeptide(L)'
;MTTAEYQAKWQAERERKAFLALADGTIFHGVAFGARKDKVGEVVFNTGMSGYQEILTDPSYAGQFVTLTTAEVGNYGTNPEDIESRGLFLHGLVVNAYDEASNFRSTKSLDQYLKDAGVPGIYGVDTRALTIHLRDHGNQRAYLHVSDEEIGANGEGRKENEEWAVEQARQWEGLDGQDYASKVTCEKEYHVDSSSLIAHRSSLPHVVCYDFGVKTNILRNLAEFARVTVVPAKTTAEAVLKMKPDGVFLSNGPADPAAVTYAQENIKMILGKVPVFGICLGHQLLSIACGAKTGRLKFGHHGCNHPVKNLATGAVEITSQNHNFAVMDETVPECLEVTHVNLNDNTIEGVRHKTLPAFSVQYHPESAPGPHDSKYLFDEFRKMICK
;
A
#
# COMPACT_ATOMS: atom_id res chain seq x y z
N MET A 1 -37.63 -13.72 -4.21
CA MET A 1 -36.95 -13.71 -5.49
C MET A 1 -36.88 -15.14 -5.99
N THR A 2 -37.44 -15.42 -7.15
CA THR A 2 -37.38 -16.76 -7.76
C THR A 2 -35.99 -17.04 -8.33
N THR A 3 -35.67 -18.31 -8.59
CA THR A 3 -34.38 -18.69 -9.22
C THR A 3 -34.17 -17.99 -10.55
N ALA A 4 -35.23 -17.78 -11.33
CA ALA A 4 -35.17 -17.07 -12.62
C ALA A 4 -34.87 -15.57 -12.44
N GLU A 5 -35.51 -14.91 -11.46
CA GLU A 5 -35.23 -13.51 -11.13
C GLU A 5 -33.80 -13.34 -10.61
N TYR A 6 -33.29 -14.29 -9.83
CA TYR A 6 -31.91 -14.31 -9.37
C TYR A 6 -30.94 -14.45 -10.51
N GLN A 7 -31.20 -15.40 -11.44
CA GLN A 7 -30.38 -15.63 -12.62
C GLN A 7 -30.38 -14.41 -13.55
N ALA A 8 -31.55 -13.81 -13.81
CA ALA A 8 -31.67 -12.62 -14.64
C ALA A 8 -30.92 -11.41 -14.05
N LYS A 9 -31.06 -11.18 -12.73
CA LYS A 9 -30.32 -10.13 -12.04
C LYS A 9 -28.81 -10.38 -12.09
N TRP A 10 -28.38 -11.61 -11.86
CA TRP A 10 -26.98 -12.02 -11.91
C TRP A 10 -26.39 -11.88 -13.31
N GLN A 11 -27.18 -12.21 -14.35
CA GLN A 11 -26.78 -12.05 -15.73
C GLN A 11 -26.68 -10.56 -16.14
N ALA A 12 -27.65 -9.75 -15.76
CA ALA A 12 -27.61 -8.31 -15.97
C ALA A 12 -26.43 -7.62 -15.25
N GLU A 13 -26.04 -8.10 -14.06
CA GLU A 13 -24.87 -7.60 -13.35
C GLU A 13 -23.54 -7.99 -14.04
N ARG A 14 -23.48 -9.15 -14.71
CA ARG A 14 -22.32 -9.60 -15.49
C ARG A 14 -22.20 -8.95 -16.87
N GLU A 15 -23.25 -8.39 -17.40
CA GLU A 15 -23.25 -7.73 -18.71
C GLU A 15 -22.83 -6.26 -18.66
N ARG A 16 -22.43 -5.76 -17.48
CA ARG A 16 -21.97 -4.39 -17.32
C ARG A 16 -20.61 -4.19 -17.96
N LYS A 17 -20.60 -3.54 -19.08
CA LYS A 17 -19.38 -3.18 -19.77
C LYS A 17 -18.66 -2.07 -19.00
N ALA A 18 -17.34 -2.23 -18.88
CA ALA A 18 -16.43 -1.24 -18.33
C ALA A 18 -15.17 -1.19 -19.16
N PHE A 19 -14.40 -0.12 -19.04
CA PHE A 19 -13.08 -0.08 -19.62
C PHE A 19 -12.12 0.76 -18.77
N LEU A 20 -10.87 0.42 -18.85
CA LEU A 20 -9.75 1.16 -18.27
C LEU A 20 -9.00 1.84 -19.41
N ALA A 21 -9.01 3.17 -19.44
CA ALA A 21 -8.33 3.99 -20.44
C ALA A 21 -7.01 4.53 -19.85
N LEU A 22 -5.88 4.16 -20.43
CA LEU A 22 -4.58 4.68 -20.05
C LEU A 22 -4.28 6.01 -20.72
N ALA A 23 -3.47 6.85 -20.09
CA ALA A 23 -3.09 8.17 -20.62
C ALA A 23 -2.34 8.12 -21.95
N ASP A 24 -1.69 7.00 -22.28
CA ASP A 24 -1.03 6.80 -23.57
C ASP A 24 -2.01 6.46 -24.71
N GLY A 25 -3.28 6.21 -24.41
CA GLY A 25 -4.34 5.86 -25.37
C GLY A 25 -4.67 4.38 -25.41
N THR A 26 -3.99 3.54 -24.65
CA THR A 26 -4.30 2.10 -24.59
C THR A 26 -5.57 1.86 -23.78
N ILE A 27 -6.48 1.04 -24.30
CA ILE A 27 -7.76 0.71 -23.67
C ILE A 27 -7.84 -0.78 -23.34
N PHE A 28 -8.26 -1.07 -22.11
CA PHE A 28 -8.56 -2.44 -21.66
C PHE A 28 -10.03 -2.55 -21.33
N HIS A 29 -10.74 -3.44 -22.04
CA HIS A 29 -12.16 -3.71 -21.82
C HIS A 29 -12.38 -4.83 -20.83
N GLY A 30 -13.53 -4.76 -20.14
CA GLY A 30 -13.95 -5.80 -19.20
C GLY A 30 -15.37 -5.59 -18.73
N VAL A 31 -15.68 -6.16 -17.58
CA VAL A 31 -16.99 -6.12 -16.94
C VAL A 31 -16.87 -5.47 -15.58
N ALA A 32 -17.77 -4.54 -15.27
CA ALA A 32 -17.78 -3.83 -14.00
C ALA A 32 -18.26 -4.70 -12.84
N PHE A 33 -17.61 -4.54 -11.69
CA PHE A 33 -18.08 -5.02 -10.40
C PHE A 33 -17.73 -3.98 -9.30
N GLY A 34 -18.17 -4.20 -8.08
CA GLY A 34 -18.00 -3.18 -7.03
C GLY A 34 -18.91 -1.96 -7.23
N ALA A 35 -18.43 -0.78 -6.86
CA ALA A 35 -19.21 0.44 -6.92
C ALA A 35 -19.38 0.96 -8.36
N ARG A 36 -20.54 1.54 -8.66
CA ARG A 36 -20.82 2.22 -9.94
C ARG A 36 -20.30 3.66 -9.89
N LYS A 37 -18.99 3.82 -9.97
CA LYS A 37 -18.38 5.14 -9.84
C LYS A 37 -17.11 5.23 -10.67
N ASP A 38 -17.11 6.13 -11.61
CA ASP A 38 -15.91 6.44 -12.38
C ASP A 38 -14.80 7.00 -11.50
N LYS A 39 -13.56 6.69 -11.82
CA LYS A 39 -12.38 7.13 -11.08
C LYS A 39 -11.20 7.41 -12.02
N VAL A 40 -10.38 8.36 -11.61
CA VAL A 40 -9.01 8.52 -12.13
C VAL A 40 -8.00 8.00 -11.12
N GLY A 41 -6.84 7.53 -11.58
CA GLY A 41 -5.80 7.03 -10.69
C GLY A 41 -4.57 6.58 -11.47
N GLU A 42 -3.56 6.13 -10.75
CA GLU A 42 -2.38 5.50 -11.34
C GLU A 42 -2.53 3.98 -11.32
N VAL A 43 -2.27 3.32 -12.45
CA VAL A 43 -2.32 1.86 -12.55
C VAL A 43 -0.99 1.28 -12.12
N VAL A 44 -1.05 0.39 -11.14
CA VAL A 44 0.06 -0.46 -10.70
C VAL A 44 -0.36 -1.93 -10.77
N PHE A 45 0.59 -2.86 -10.81
CA PHE A 45 0.30 -4.28 -10.72
C PHE A 45 0.89 -4.88 -9.46
N ASN A 46 0.26 -5.91 -8.90
CA ASN A 46 0.77 -6.67 -7.76
C ASN A 46 0.86 -8.15 -8.13
N THR A 47 2.02 -8.76 -7.88
CA THR A 47 2.32 -10.15 -8.21
C THR A 47 2.03 -11.14 -7.07
N GLY A 48 1.41 -10.70 -6.00
CA GLY A 48 0.98 -11.57 -4.90
C GLY A 48 -0.03 -12.61 -5.37
N MET A 49 0.17 -13.87 -4.97
CA MET A 49 -0.70 -14.98 -5.34
C MET A 49 -1.95 -15.09 -4.46
N SER A 50 -1.95 -14.42 -3.31
CA SER A 50 -3.03 -14.41 -2.32
C SER A 50 -2.95 -13.13 -1.49
N GLY A 51 -3.95 -12.89 -0.60
CA GLY A 51 -3.96 -11.73 0.27
C GLY A 51 -4.55 -10.49 -0.40
N TYR A 52 -5.51 -10.67 -1.31
CA TYR A 52 -6.10 -9.51 -1.99
C TYR A 52 -6.81 -8.56 -1.02
N GLN A 53 -7.40 -9.04 0.08
CA GLN A 53 -8.07 -8.16 1.04
C GLN A 53 -7.06 -7.28 1.78
N GLU A 54 -5.94 -7.83 2.18
CA GLU A 54 -4.83 -7.10 2.80
C GLU A 54 -4.26 -6.05 1.83
N ILE A 55 -4.09 -6.40 0.54
CA ILE A 55 -3.69 -5.47 -0.51
C ILE A 55 -4.71 -4.33 -0.65
N LEU A 56 -6.01 -4.64 -0.72
CA LEU A 56 -7.07 -3.64 -0.90
C LEU A 56 -7.19 -2.68 0.28
N THR A 57 -6.86 -3.15 1.47
CA THR A 57 -6.95 -2.37 2.71
C THR A 57 -5.64 -1.71 3.13
N ASP A 58 -4.56 -1.88 2.34
CA ASP A 58 -3.29 -1.16 2.54
C ASP A 58 -3.42 0.30 2.06
N PRO A 59 -3.30 1.29 2.95
CA PRO A 59 -3.42 2.70 2.58
C PRO A 59 -2.35 3.17 1.60
N SER A 60 -1.24 2.43 1.45
CA SER A 60 -0.17 2.75 0.50
C SER A 60 -0.64 2.74 -0.96
N TYR A 61 -1.79 2.11 -1.27
CA TYR A 61 -2.42 2.17 -2.59
C TYR A 61 -3.35 3.37 -2.81
N ALA A 62 -3.37 4.36 -1.92
CA ALA A 62 -4.23 5.53 -2.10
C ALA A 62 -3.91 6.25 -3.43
N GLY A 63 -4.95 6.49 -4.21
CA GLY A 63 -4.84 7.10 -5.54
C GLY A 63 -4.52 6.12 -6.68
N GLN A 64 -4.43 4.81 -6.42
CA GLN A 64 -4.02 3.81 -7.42
C GLN A 64 -5.14 2.85 -7.80
N PHE A 65 -5.10 2.40 -9.05
CA PHE A 65 -5.77 1.18 -9.53
C PHE A 65 -4.81 0.00 -9.36
N VAL A 66 -5.22 -0.99 -8.59
CA VAL A 66 -4.40 -2.18 -8.34
C VAL A 66 -4.80 -3.28 -9.31
N THR A 67 -3.87 -3.68 -10.17
CA THR A 67 -4.01 -4.83 -11.05
C THR A 67 -3.44 -6.06 -10.36
N LEU A 68 -4.28 -7.06 -10.05
CA LEU A 68 -3.81 -8.33 -9.51
C LEU A 68 -3.45 -9.28 -10.65
N THR A 69 -2.22 -9.82 -10.62
CA THR A 69 -1.74 -10.75 -11.66
C THR A 69 -2.18 -12.19 -11.41
N THR A 70 -2.71 -12.50 -10.24
CA THR A 70 -3.31 -13.80 -9.94
C THR A 70 -4.53 -14.06 -10.82
N ALA A 71 -4.72 -15.32 -11.21
CA ALA A 71 -5.73 -15.68 -12.21
C ALA A 71 -7.16 -15.45 -11.69
N GLU A 72 -7.43 -15.79 -10.43
CA GLU A 72 -8.76 -15.77 -9.82
C GLU A 72 -8.75 -14.95 -8.54
N VAL A 73 -9.73 -14.06 -8.38
CA VAL A 73 -9.88 -13.16 -7.25
C VAL A 73 -11.32 -13.17 -6.75
N GLY A 74 -11.52 -13.09 -5.44
CA GLY A 74 -12.85 -13.13 -4.82
C GLY A 74 -13.20 -14.48 -4.18
N ASN A 75 -12.55 -15.55 -4.60
CA ASN A 75 -12.85 -16.93 -4.26
C ASN A 75 -12.87 -17.25 -2.76
N TYR A 76 -12.15 -16.53 -1.91
CA TYR A 76 -12.22 -16.69 -0.44
C TYR A 76 -12.99 -15.57 0.28
N GLY A 77 -13.59 -14.63 -0.48
CA GLY A 77 -14.38 -13.53 0.10
C GLY A 77 -13.56 -12.54 0.89
N THR A 78 -14.22 -11.85 1.81
CA THR A 78 -13.59 -10.93 2.75
C THR A 78 -14.06 -11.21 4.19
N ASN A 79 -13.24 -10.84 5.17
CA ASN A 79 -13.53 -11.04 6.59
C ASN A 79 -12.91 -9.91 7.44
N PRO A 80 -13.34 -9.72 8.72
CA PRO A 80 -12.83 -8.65 9.57
C PRO A 80 -11.39 -8.83 10.04
N GLU A 81 -10.81 -10.03 9.98
CA GLU A 81 -9.48 -10.34 10.53
C GLU A 81 -8.35 -9.91 9.60
N ASP A 82 -8.61 -9.98 8.27
CA ASP A 82 -7.63 -9.70 7.21
C ASP A 82 -7.66 -8.22 6.77
N ILE A 83 -8.21 -7.33 7.61
CA ILE A 83 -8.26 -5.88 7.36
C ILE A 83 -6.98 -5.22 7.87
N GLU A 84 -6.29 -4.50 6.99
CA GLU A 84 -5.03 -3.83 7.31
C GLU A 84 -5.19 -2.33 7.65
N SER A 85 -6.38 -1.73 7.47
CA SER A 85 -6.65 -0.35 7.87
C SER A 85 -8.14 -0.05 8.03
N ARG A 86 -8.48 1.18 8.39
CA ARG A 86 -9.87 1.64 8.62
C ARG A 86 -10.78 1.64 7.39
N GLY A 87 -10.26 1.38 6.19
CA GLY A 87 -11.03 1.40 4.95
C GLY A 87 -10.21 1.10 3.71
N LEU A 88 -10.84 1.25 2.54
CA LEU A 88 -10.21 1.10 1.25
C LEU A 88 -9.81 2.47 0.71
N PHE A 89 -8.54 2.63 0.38
CA PHE A 89 -7.99 3.90 -0.13
C PHE A 89 -7.62 3.85 -1.61
N LEU A 90 -7.57 2.65 -2.20
CA LEU A 90 -7.34 2.48 -3.63
C LEU A 90 -8.50 3.09 -4.44
N HIS A 91 -8.21 3.47 -5.68
CA HIS A 91 -9.20 4.05 -6.58
C HIS A 91 -9.97 3.01 -7.39
N GLY A 92 -9.47 1.78 -7.50
CA GLY A 92 -10.17 0.67 -8.12
C GLY A 92 -9.36 -0.60 -8.21
N LEU A 93 -10.03 -1.69 -8.56
CA LEU A 93 -9.45 -3.03 -8.68
C LEU A 93 -9.57 -3.55 -10.10
N VAL A 94 -8.47 -4.06 -10.66
CA VAL A 94 -8.40 -4.65 -12.00
C VAL A 94 -7.99 -6.12 -11.89
N VAL A 95 -8.82 -7.03 -12.39
CA VAL A 95 -8.57 -8.47 -12.28
C VAL A 95 -8.90 -9.21 -13.59
N ASN A 96 -8.29 -10.37 -13.78
CA ASN A 96 -8.59 -11.25 -14.91
C ASN A 96 -9.93 -11.94 -14.70
N ALA A 97 -10.09 -12.69 -13.61
CA ALA A 97 -11.34 -13.35 -13.26
C ALA A 97 -11.79 -12.96 -11.85
N TYR A 98 -13.10 -12.81 -11.69
CA TYR A 98 -13.76 -12.61 -10.41
C TYR A 98 -14.68 -13.80 -10.13
N ASP A 99 -14.52 -14.39 -8.95
CA ASP A 99 -15.30 -15.54 -8.50
C ASP A 99 -16.07 -15.23 -7.22
N GLU A 100 -17.22 -15.89 -7.08
CA GLU A 100 -18.01 -15.86 -5.86
C GLU A 100 -17.30 -16.61 -4.73
N ALA A 101 -17.43 -16.06 -3.51
CA ALA A 101 -16.78 -16.62 -2.36
C ALA A 101 -17.30 -18.01 -1.98
N SER A 102 -16.40 -18.98 -1.84
CA SER A 102 -16.68 -20.36 -1.42
C SER A 102 -15.89 -20.80 -0.17
N ASN A 103 -15.35 -19.85 0.59
CA ASN A 103 -14.52 -20.10 1.77
C ASN A 103 -15.33 -19.92 3.06
N PHE A 104 -15.11 -20.78 4.05
CA PHE A 104 -15.80 -20.71 5.36
C PHE A 104 -15.49 -19.45 6.19
N ARG A 105 -14.35 -18.79 5.94
CA ARG A 105 -14.00 -17.52 6.60
C ARG A 105 -14.69 -16.31 5.98
N SER A 106 -15.30 -16.46 4.80
CA SER A 106 -15.98 -15.37 4.11
C SER A 106 -17.17 -14.89 4.90
N THR A 107 -17.20 -13.62 5.23
CA THR A 107 -18.36 -12.93 5.82
C THR A 107 -19.08 -12.05 4.80
N LYS A 108 -18.40 -11.70 3.70
CA LYS A 108 -18.93 -10.86 2.62
C LYS A 108 -18.23 -11.19 1.30
N SER A 109 -18.94 -11.11 0.18
CA SER A 109 -18.31 -11.20 -1.15
C SER A 109 -17.43 -9.98 -1.41
N LEU A 110 -16.40 -10.15 -2.24
CA LEU A 110 -15.53 -9.04 -2.64
C LEU A 110 -16.31 -7.93 -3.36
N ASP A 111 -17.25 -8.29 -4.23
CA ASP A 111 -18.12 -7.33 -4.92
C ASP A 111 -18.88 -6.43 -3.93
N GLN A 112 -19.53 -7.04 -2.93
CA GLN A 112 -20.27 -6.28 -1.92
C GLN A 112 -19.32 -5.44 -1.04
N TYR A 113 -18.13 -5.94 -0.74
CA TYR A 113 -17.12 -5.21 0.04
C TYR A 113 -16.66 -3.93 -0.68
N LEU A 114 -16.40 -4.04 -1.99
CA LEU A 114 -16.04 -2.89 -2.83
C LEU A 114 -17.21 -1.90 -2.98
N LYS A 115 -18.46 -2.40 -3.16
CA LYS A 115 -19.67 -1.57 -3.23
C LYS A 115 -19.87 -0.72 -1.97
N ASP A 116 -19.74 -1.36 -0.80
CA ASP A 116 -19.91 -0.68 0.49
C ASP A 116 -18.85 0.43 0.69
N ALA A 117 -17.65 0.23 0.16
CA ALA A 117 -16.55 1.19 0.22
C ALA A 117 -16.58 2.25 -0.89
N GLY A 118 -17.49 2.14 -1.87
CA GLY A 118 -17.54 3.05 -3.01
C GLY A 118 -16.35 2.92 -3.98
N VAL A 119 -15.73 1.72 -4.04
CA VAL A 119 -14.59 1.40 -4.90
C VAL A 119 -15.06 0.61 -6.13
N PRO A 120 -14.80 1.08 -7.35
CA PRO A 120 -15.11 0.35 -8.57
C PRO A 120 -14.11 -0.77 -8.83
N GLY A 121 -14.54 -1.78 -9.58
CA GLY A 121 -13.68 -2.84 -10.08
C GLY A 121 -14.02 -3.20 -11.53
N ILE A 122 -13.07 -3.80 -12.21
CA ILE A 122 -13.20 -4.33 -13.57
C ILE A 122 -12.57 -5.73 -13.62
N TYR A 123 -13.31 -6.70 -14.15
CA TYR A 123 -12.82 -8.06 -14.41
C TYR A 123 -12.95 -8.43 -15.89
N GLY A 124 -12.35 -9.55 -16.30
CA GLY A 124 -12.27 -9.95 -17.71
C GLY A 124 -11.19 -9.19 -18.48
N VAL A 125 -10.32 -8.48 -17.78
CA VAL A 125 -9.18 -7.77 -18.36
C VAL A 125 -8.02 -8.73 -18.61
N ASP A 126 -7.32 -8.59 -19.73
CA ASP A 126 -6.02 -9.24 -19.93
C ASP A 126 -4.98 -8.57 -19.02
N THR A 127 -4.95 -9.00 -17.76
CA THR A 127 -4.02 -8.48 -16.76
C THR A 127 -2.57 -8.79 -17.08
N ARG A 128 -2.30 -9.84 -17.88
CA ARG A 128 -0.95 -10.15 -18.37
C ARG A 128 -0.48 -9.12 -19.38
N ALA A 129 -1.32 -8.77 -20.36
CA ALA A 129 -1.00 -7.72 -21.34
C ALA A 129 -0.83 -6.37 -20.64
N LEU A 130 -1.71 -6.01 -19.70
CA LEU A 130 -1.59 -4.77 -18.91
C LEU A 130 -0.29 -4.75 -18.10
N THR A 131 0.06 -5.84 -17.40
CA THR A 131 1.31 -5.92 -16.62
C THR A 131 2.55 -5.77 -17.50
N ILE A 132 2.58 -6.41 -18.67
CA ILE A 132 3.68 -6.27 -19.63
C ILE A 132 3.76 -4.82 -20.11
N HIS A 133 2.63 -4.20 -20.42
CA HIS A 133 2.56 -2.80 -20.84
C HIS A 133 3.14 -1.85 -19.79
N LEU A 134 2.74 -2.00 -18.51
CA LEU A 134 3.26 -1.20 -17.41
C LEU A 134 4.76 -1.44 -17.15
N ARG A 135 5.23 -2.67 -17.26
CA ARG A 135 6.65 -3.01 -17.15
C ARG A 135 7.49 -2.29 -18.23
N ASP A 136 6.97 -2.27 -19.46
CA ASP A 136 7.71 -1.77 -20.62
C ASP A 136 7.63 -0.24 -20.76
N HIS A 137 6.53 0.39 -20.32
CA HIS A 137 6.28 1.83 -20.45
C HIS A 137 6.26 2.61 -19.12
N GLY A 138 6.30 1.91 -17.98
CA GLY A 138 6.14 2.49 -16.63
C GLY A 138 4.69 2.55 -16.19
N ASN A 139 4.47 2.91 -14.92
CA ASN A 139 3.13 3.13 -14.39
C ASN A 139 2.40 4.21 -15.17
N GLN A 140 1.10 4.01 -15.43
CA GLN A 140 0.28 4.88 -16.26
C GLN A 140 -0.82 5.53 -15.45
N ARG A 141 -1.09 6.81 -15.71
CA ARG A 141 -2.34 7.44 -15.30
C ARG A 141 -3.47 6.84 -16.11
N ALA A 142 -4.62 6.63 -15.48
CA ALA A 142 -5.76 5.99 -16.11
C ALA A 142 -7.09 6.55 -15.63
N TYR A 143 -8.12 6.28 -16.42
CA TYR A 143 -9.51 6.51 -16.07
C TYR A 143 -10.26 5.17 -16.16
N LEU A 144 -10.95 4.80 -15.09
CA LEU A 144 -11.85 3.65 -15.07
C LEU A 144 -13.27 4.15 -15.29
N HIS A 145 -13.87 3.75 -16.41
CA HIS A 145 -15.26 4.03 -16.74
C HIS A 145 -16.14 2.82 -16.44
N VAL A 146 -17.21 3.06 -15.68
CA VAL A 146 -18.24 2.07 -15.36
C VAL A 146 -19.53 2.50 -16.00
N SER A 147 -19.84 1.96 -17.16
CA SER A 147 -21.06 2.30 -17.89
C SER A 147 -22.30 1.85 -17.14
N ASP A 148 -23.26 2.76 -16.91
CA ASP A 148 -24.61 2.47 -16.46
C ASP A 148 -25.59 2.29 -17.61
N GLU A 149 -25.19 2.65 -18.84
CA GLU A 149 -26.03 2.54 -20.03
C GLU A 149 -25.74 1.25 -20.80
N GLU A 150 -26.79 0.57 -21.23
CA GLU A 150 -26.69 -0.41 -22.32
C GLU A 150 -26.08 0.31 -23.52
N ILE A 151 -24.88 -0.06 -23.93
CA ILE A 151 -24.27 0.50 -25.14
C ILE A 151 -25.19 0.14 -26.28
N GLY A 152 -25.86 1.15 -26.85
CA GLY A 152 -26.74 0.99 -27.99
C GLY A 152 -26.06 0.21 -29.12
N ALA A 153 -26.81 -0.59 -29.84
CA ALA A 153 -26.36 -1.55 -30.85
C ALA A 153 -25.44 -0.96 -31.96
N ASN A 154 -25.26 0.33 -32.03
CA ASN A 154 -24.58 1.02 -33.13
C ASN A 154 -23.14 1.48 -32.81
N GLY A 155 -22.63 1.34 -31.61
CA GLY A 155 -21.20 1.54 -31.30
C GLY A 155 -20.65 2.98 -31.46
N GLU A 156 -21.44 3.91 -31.88
CA GLU A 156 -20.98 5.29 -32.19
C GLU A 156 -20.64 6.12 -30.93
N GLY A 157 -21.33 5.89 -29.80
CA GLY A 157 -21.02 6.57 -28.56
C GLY A 157 -19.76 6.04 -27.83
N ARG A 158 -19.27 4.87 -28.20
CA ARG A 158 -18.18 4.18 -27.48
C ARG A 158 -16.82 4.83 -27.71
N LYS A 159 -16.51 5.24 -28.93
CA LYS A 159 -15.22 5.89 -29.25
C LYS A 159 -15.07 7.25 -28.60
N GLU A 160 -16.13 8.05 -28.57
CA GLU A 160 -16.13 9.35 -27.93
C GLU A 160 -15.92 9.24 -26.42
N ASN A 161 -16.51 8.20 -25.78
CA ASN A 161 -16.31 7.94 -24.37
C ASN A 161 -14.88 7.46 -24.04
N GLU A 162 -14.26 6.68 -24.90
CA GLU A 162 -12.88 6.18 -24.73
C GLU A 162 -11.86 7.32 -24.91
N GLU A 163 -12.01 8.14 -25.96
CA GLU A 163 -11.14 9.31 -26.19
C GLU A 163 -11.26 10.33 -25.06
N TRP A 164 -12.48 10.60 -24.60
CA TRP A 164 -12.71 11.46 -23.45
C TRP A 164 -12.07 10.90 -22.17
N ALA A 165 -12.19 9.61 -21.91
CA ALA A 165 -11.57 8.97 -20.74
C ALA A 165 -10.04 9.02 -20.76
N VAL A 166 -9.42 8.82 -21.94
CA VAL A 166 -7.97 9.01 -22.13
C VAL A 166 -7.57 10.44 -21.79
N GLU A 167 -8.36 11.43 -22.22
CA GLU A 167 -8.08 12.83 -21.91
C GLU A 167 -8.23 13.13 -20.41
N GLN A 168 -9.23 12.54 -19.73
CA GLN A 168 -9.33 12.63 -18.26
C GLN A 168 -8.10 12.04 -17.55
N ALA A 169 -7.61 10.89 -18.03
CA ALA A 169 -6.40 10.28 -17.52
C ALA A 169 -5.17 11.18 -17.72
N ARG A 170 -5.06 11.87 -18.85
CA ARG A 170 -3.95 12.81 -19.13
C ARG A 170 -4.00 14.05 -18.27
N GLN A 171 -5.18 14.56 -17.99
CA GLN A 171 -5.39 15.80 -17.21
C GLN A 171 -5.21 15.59 -15.71
N TRP A 172 -5.31 14.35 -15.24
CA TRP A 172 -5.09 14.07 -13.82
C TRP A 172 -3.65 14.38 -13.43
N GLU A 173 -3.46 15.09 -12.30
CA GLU A 173 -2.14 15.56 -11.84
C GLU A 173 -1.15 14.43 -11.48
N GLY A 174 -1.67 13.20 -11.21
CA GLY A 174 -0.84 12.06 -10.79
C GLY A 174 -0.55 12.05 -9.29
N LEU A 175 0.40 11.22 -8.89
CA LEU A 175 0.80 11.05 -7.49
C LEU A 175 2.10 11.79 -7.15
N ASP A 176 2.92 12.13 -8.15
CA ASP A 176 4.20 12.78 -7.96
C ASP A 176 4.02 14.20 -7.40
N GLY A 177 4.81 14.55 -6.40
CA GLY A 177 4.70 15.82 -5.70
C GLY A 177 3.46 15.97 -4.80
N GLN A 178 2.65 14.91 -4.61
CA GLN A 178 1.42 14.95 -3.84
C GLN A 178 1.60 14.32 -2.44
N ASP A 179 1.09 15.01 -1.41
CA ASP A 179 1.02 14.51 -0.04
C ASP A 179 -0.24 13.66 0.18
N TYR A 180 -0.17 12.37 -0.15
CA TYR A 180 -1.24 11.42 0.14
C TYR A 180 -1.19 10.89 1.58
N ALA A 181 -0.05 10.97 2.27
CA ALA A 181 0.04 10.57 3.68
C ALA A 181 -0.92 11.39 4.56
N SER A 182 -1.07 12.70 4.29
CA SER A 182 -2.04 13.54 5.00
C SER A 182 -3.51 13.19 4.71
N LYS A 183 -3.81 12.46 3.64
CA LYS A 183 -5.17 12.04 3.25
C LYS A 183 -5.59 10.73 3.93
N VAL A 184 -4.61 9.89 4.34
CA VAL A 184 -4.86 8.56 4.91
C VAL A 184 -4.57 8.47 6.41
N THR A 185 -3.87 9.42 6.98
CA THR A 185 -3.51 9.47 8.41
C THR A 185 -4.75 9.52 9.32
N CYS A 186 -4.60 9.12 10.57
CA CYS A 186 -5.66 9.25 11.58
C CYS A 186 -5.93 10.73 11.91
N GLU A 187 -7.17 11.04 12.29
CA GLU A 187 -7.58 12.40 12.67
C GLU A 187 -7.04 12.81 14.05
N LYS A 188 -6.94 11.87 14.96
CA LYS A 188 -6.54 12.06 16.35
C LYS A 188 -5.62 10.93 16.80
N GLU A 189 -4.79 11.21 17.81
CA GLU A 189 -4.03 10.15 18.46
C GLU A 189 -4.93 9.09 19.09
N TYR A 190 -4.45 7.85 19.05
CA TYR A 190 -5.12 6.72 19.71
C TYR A 190 -4.10 5.71 20.23
N HIS A 191 -4.55 4.90 21.18
CA HIS A 191 -3.76 3.80 21.72
C HIS A 191 -4.19 2.48 21.08
N VAL A 192 -3.20 1.65 20.75
CA VAL A 192 -3.48 0.31 20.25
C VAL A 192 -3.85 -0.60 21.43
N ASP A 193 -5.06 -1.15 21.38
CA ASP A 193 -5.49 -2.17 22.33
C ASP A 193 -4.82 -3.50 21.98
N SER A 194 -3.80 -3.89 22.73
CA SER A 194 -3.31 -5.26 22.67
C SER A 194 -4.37 -6.15 23.31
N SER A 195 -5.04 -6.95 22.49
CA SER A 195 -5.98 -7.97 22.97
C SER A 195 -5.23 -8.94 23.88
N SER A 196 -5.65 -9.00 25.13
CA SER A 196 -5.42 -10.07 26.11
C SER A 196 -3.97 -10.50 26.43
N LEU A 197 -3.74 -10.81 27.69
CA LEU A 197 -2.66 -11.61 28.28
C LEU A 197 -1.43 -10.88 28.84
N ILE A 198 -1.23 -9.58 28.64
CA ILE A 198 -0.11 -8.89 29.30
C ILE A 198 -0.61 -8.24 30.60
N ALA A 199 -0.48 -8.98 31.70
CA ALA A 199 -0.92 -8.55 33.04
C ALA A 199 -0.21 -7.30 33.59
N HIS A 200 0.88 -6.83 32.93
CA HIS A 200 1.70 -5.71 33.38
C HIS A 200 1.98 -4.69 32.26
N ARG A 201 0.95 -4.16 31.63
CA ARG A 201 1.08 -3.15 30.55
C ARG A 201 1.92 -1.91 30.94
N SER A 202 1.87 -1.50 32.21
CA SER A 202 2.62 -0.31 32.67
C SER A 202 4.14 -0.47 32.64
N SER A 203 4.66 -1.68 32.59
CA SER A 203 6.09 -1.97 32.53
C SER A 203 6.64 -2.12 31.10
N LEU A 204 5.78 -2.14 30.08
CA LEU A 204 6.23 -2.22 28.68
C LEU A 204 6.78 -0.89 28.19
N PRO A 205 7.80 -0.91 27.31
CA PRO A 205 8.29 0.31 26.66
C PRO A 205 7.17 1.00 25.89
N HIS A 206 7.27 2.33 25.76
CA HIS A 206 6.31 3.15 25.04
C HIS A 206 6.84 3.47 23.65
N VAL A 207 6.14 3.07 22.62
CA VAL A 207 6.42 3.41 21.22
C VAL A 207 5.38 4.41 20.73
N VAL A 208 5.83 5.52 20.15
CA VAL A 208 4.98 6.44 19.41
C VAL A 208 5.15 6.15 17.92
N CYS A 209 4.05 5.81 17.25
CA CYS A 209 3.99 5.50 15.84
C CYS A 209 3.39 6.67 15.06
N TYR A 210 4.14 7.27 14.14
CA TYR A 210 3.60 8.21 13.17
C TYR A 210 2.76 7.45 12.14
N ASP A 211 1.50 7.86 11.99
CA ASP A 211 0.58 7.29 11.00
C ASP A 211 0.67 8.05 9.67
N PHE A 212 1.45 7.51 8.75
CA PHE A 212 1.47 7.95 7.35
C PHE A 212 0.55 7.12 6.46
N GLY A 213 -0.19 6.19 7.04
CA GLY A 213 -1.01 5.16 6.40
C GLY A 213 -0.66 3.78 6.96
N VAL A 214 -0.62 3.68 8.30
CA VAL A 214 -0.12 2.51 9.01
C VAL A 214 -1.00 1.29 8.78
N LYS A 215 -0.38 0.15 8.46
CA LYS A 215 -1.03 -1.16 8.42
C LYS A 215 -1.26 -1.72 9.82
N THR A 216 -2.43 -2.33 9.99
CA THR A 216 -2.82 -2.95 11.27
C THR A 216 -1.80 -3.98 11.74
N ASN A 217 -1.20 -4.75 10.82
CA ASN A 217 -0.24 -5.78 11.20
C ASN A 217 1.09 -5.20 11.73
N ILE A 218 1.49 -4.01 11.30
CA ILE A 218 2.61 -3.27 11.95
C ILE A 218 2.27 -3.00 13.41
N LEU A 219 1.07 -2.49 13.67
CA LEU A 219 0.63 -2.17 15.04
C LEU A 219 0.52 -3.43 15.91
N ARG A 220 0.03 -4.56 15.33
CA ARG A 220 -0.01 -5.86 16.02
C ARG A 220 1.38 -6.33 16.42
N ASN A 221 2.38 -6.27 15.52
CA ASN A 221 3.76 -6.66 15.82
C ASN A 221 4.38 -5.76 16.89
N LEU A 222 4.18 -4.44 16.84
CA LEU A 222 4.66 -3.53 17.88
C LEU A 222 4.00 -3.79 19.24
N ALA A 223 2.70 -4.07 19.24
CA ALA A 223 1.92 -4.33 20.45
C ALA A 223 2.28 -5.67 21.15
N GLU A 224 3.02 -6.57 20.49
CA GLU A 224 3.56 -7.79 21.12
C GLU A 224 4.55 -7.46 22.25
N PHE A 225 5.26 -6.31 22.17
CA PHE A 225 6.32 -5.96 23.11
C PHE A 225 6.31 -4.52 23.64
N ALA A 226 5.38 -3.67 23.17
CA ALA A 226 5.33 -2.27 23.55
C ALA A 226 3.89 -1.78 23.76
N ARG A 227 3.75 -0.67 24.51
CA ARG A 227 2.55 0.15 24.49
C ARG A 227 2.66 1.08 23.28
N VAL A 228 1.68 1.06 22.37
CA VAL A 228 1.74 1.83 21.15
C VAL A 228 0.74 2.98 21.19
N THR A 229 1.22 4.20 20.99
CA THR A 229 0.42 5.40 20.73
C THR A 229 0.60 5.78 19.27
N VAL A 230 -0.48 5.79 18.50
CA VAL A 230 -0.46 6.21 17.10
C VAL A 230 -0.83 7.69 17.04
N VAL A 231 -0.03 8.48 16.31
CA VAL A 231 -0.22 9.91 16.16
C VAL A 231 -0.39 10.30 14.69
N PRO A 232 -1.18 11.35 14.38
CA PRO A 232 -1.31 11.87 13.03
C PRO A 232 0.04 12.24 12.41
N ALA A 233 0.14 12.13 11.09
CA ALA A 233 1.35 12.40 10.30
C ALA A 233 1.97 13.79 10.58
N LYS A 234 1.15 14.80 10.87
CA LYS A 234 1.57 16.19 11.12
C LYS A 234 1.86 16.51 12.59
N THR A 235 1.83 15.51 13.48
CA THR A 235 2.18 15.72 14.90
C THR A 235 3.63 16.18 15.01
N THR A 236 3.88 17.25 15.76
CA THR A 236 5.23 17.83 15.86
C THR A 236 6.16 16.94 16.68
N ALA A 237 7.46 17.02 16.38
CA ALA A 237 8.49 16.29 17.12
C ALA A 237 8.47 16.62 18.62
N GLU A 238 8.21 17.89 18.99
CA GLU A 238 8.11 18.32 20.39
C GLU A 238 6.95 17.65 21.10
N ALA A 239 5.78 17.55 20.44
CA ALA A 239 4.62 16.86 20.99
C ALA A 239 4.90 15.38 21.24
N VAL A 240 5.54 14.70 20.27
CA VAL A 240 5.94 13.28 20.40
C VAL A 240 6.97 13.12 21.53
N LEU A 241 8.02 13.93 21.58
CA LEU A 241 9.05 13.83 22.62
C LEU A 241 8.51 14.15 24.02
N LYS A 242 7.48 15.02 24.13
CA LYS A 242 6.78 15.29 25.39
C LYS A 242 6.05 14.07 25.94
N MET A 243 5.65 13.12 25.09
CA MET A 243 5.08 11.83 25.51
C MET A 243 6.10 10.89 26.13
N LYS A 244 7.41 11.24 26.09
CA LYS A 244 8.54 10.46 26.61
C LYS A 244 8.55 9.02 26.07
N PRO A 245 8.57 8.82 24.75
CA PRO A 245 8.62 7.49 24.18
C PRO A 245 9.99 6.85 24.40
N ASP A 246 10.02 5.53 24.55
CA ASP A 246 11.23 4.71 24.52
C ASP A 246 11.72 4.49 23.08
N GLY A 247 10.86 4.61 22.08
CA GLY A 247 11.17 4.59 20.68
C GLY A 247 10.09 5.24 19.80
N VAL A 248 10.49 5.66 18.60
CA VAL A 248 9.58 6.21 17.58
C VAL A 248 9.56 5.29 16.38
N PHE A 249 8.36 5.01 15.89
CA PHE A 249 8.13 4.22 14.68
C PHE A 249 7.59 5.10 13.56
N LEU A 250 8.15 4.94 12.35
CA LEU A 250 7.72 5.64 11.13
C LEU A 250 7.01 4.63 10.23
N SER A 251 5.71 4.76 10.06
CA SER A 251 4.91 3.78 9.34
C SER A 251 5.15 3.80 7.83
N ASN A 252 4.63 2.77 7.16
CA ASN A 252 4.37 2.79 5.73
C ASN A 252 3.32 3.85 5.36
N GLY A 253 3.14 4.09 4.07
CA GLY A 253 2.10 4.98 3.56
C GLY A 253 2.25 5.30 2.09
N PRO A 254 1.22 5.93 1.49
CA PRO A 254 1.25 6.45 0.14
C PRO A 254 1.96 7.79 0.13
N ALA A 255 2.52 8.18 -0.93
CA ALA A 255 2.90 9.53 -1.30
C ALA A 255 4.24 9.55 -2.06
N ASP A 256 4.53 10.68 -2.66
CA ASP A 256 5.89 11.06 -2.96
C ASP A 256 6.58 11.47 -1.64
N PRO A 257 7.61 10.75 -1.16
CA PRO A 257 8.25 11.07 0.10
C PRO A 257 8.85 12.49 0.12
N ALA A 258 9.22 13.05 -1.04
CA ALA A 258 9.71 14.42 -1.15
C ALA A 258 8.63 15.48 -0.84
N ALA A 259 7.35 15.14 -1.01
CA ALA A 259 6.23 16.04 -0.71
C ALA A 259 5.88 16.09 0.80
N VAL A 260 6.34 15.12 1.60
CA VAL A 260 5.99 15.00 3.03
C VAL A 260 7.03 15.76 3.90
N THR A 261 7.26 17.02 3.61
CA THR A 261 8.35 17.84 4.21
C THR A 261 8.26 17.99 5.71
N TYR A 262 7.04 18.13 6.26
CA TYR A 262 6.81 18.22 7.71
C TYR A 262 7.31 16.98 8.47
N ALA A 263 7.21 15.79 7.88
CA ALA A 263 7.70 14.57 8.50
C ALA A 263 9.23 14.51 8.48
N GLN A 264 9.86 14.93 7.39
CA GLN A 264 11.32 15.00 7.26
C GLN A 264 11.92 15.91 8.34
N GLU A 265 11.31 17.08 8.60
CA GLU A 265 11.74 18.01 9.64
C GLU A 265 11.55 17.43 11.05
N ASN A 266 10.40 16.82 11.33
CA ASN A 266 10.14 16.17 12.60
C ASN A 266 11.13 15.03 12.87
N ILE A 267 11.44 14.21 11.85
CA ILE A 267 12.40 13.10 11.98
C ILE A 267 13.80 13.64 12.33
N LYS A 268 14.27 14.72 11.68
CA LYS A 268 15.55 15.36 12.01
C LYS A 268 15.62 15.79 13.48
N MET A 269 14.52 16.28 14.03
CA MET A 269 14.44 16.70 15.43
C MET A 269 14.39 15.53 16.41
N ILE A 270 13.92 14.34 15.98
CA ILE A 270 13.80 13.14 16.81
C ILE A 270 15.11 12.34 16.81
N LEU A 271 15.83 12.31 15.69
CA LEU A 271 17.09 11.57 15.54
C LEU A 271 18.09 11.91 16.66
N GLY A 272 18.67 10.87 17.26
CA GLY A 272 19.60 10.96 18.37
C GLY A 272 18.98 11.20 19.74
N LYS A 273 17.66 11.44 19.83
CA LYS A 273 16.95 11.59 21.13
C LYS A 273 16.33 10.28 21.60
N VAL A 274 15.80 9.50 20.67
CA VAL A 274 15.20 8.19 20.93
C VAL A 274 15.51 7.25 19.75
N PRO A 275 15.47 5.91 19.94
CA PRO A 275 15.54 4.95 18.86
C PRO A 275 14.44 5.15 17.83
N VAL A 276 14.78 4.98 16.53
CA VAL A 276 13.85 5.12 15.40
C VAL A 276 13.90 3.90 14.49
N PHE A 277 12.71 3.37 14.14
CA PHE A 277 12.56 2.36 13.10
C PHE A 277 11.53 2.83 12.06
N GLY A 278 11.86 2.70 10.76
CA GLY A 278 10.99 3.10 9.65
C GLY A 278 10.74 1.97 8.65
N ILE A 279 9.50 1.89 8.15
CA ILE A 279 9.07 0.92 7.12
C ILE A 279 8.53 1.68 5.90
N CYS A 280 8.96 1.28 4.70
CA CYS A 280 8.50 1.75 3.40
C CYS A 280 8.58 3.29 3.29
N LEU A 281 7.48 4.03 3.34
CA LEU A 281 7.51 5.50 3.37
C LEU A 281 8.36 6.00 4.55
N GLY A 282 8.28 5.37 5.71
CA GLY A 282 9.09 5.70 6.88
C GLY A 282 10.60 5.54 6.64
N HIS A 283 11.00 4.55 5.84
CA HIS A 283 12.39 4.37 5.40
C HIS A 283 12.84 5.52 4.49
N GLN A 284 12.01 5.87 3.51
CA GLN A 284 12.31 6.97 2.59
C GLN A 284 12.43 8.30 3.33
N LEU A 285 11.50 8.58 4.24
CA LEU A 285 11.50 9.80 5.06
C LEU A 285 12.71 9.89 6.01
N LEU A 286 13.10 8.75 6.63
CA LEU A 286 14.31 8.67 7.45
C LEU A 286 15.56 8.95 6.60
N SER A 287 15.66 8.35 5.44
CA SER A 287 16.78 8.53 4.53
C SER A 287 16.90 9.97 4.06
N ILE A 288 15.78 10.61 3.69
CA ILE A 288 15.74 12.04 3.31
C ILE A 288 16.14 12.94 4.50
N ALA A 289 15.65 12.63 5.70
CA ALA A 289 16.01 13.38 6.90
C ALA A 289 17.51 13.35 7.21
N CYS A 290 18.20 12.25 6.81
CA CYS A 290 19.64 12.11 6.90
C CYS A 290 20.40 12.76 5.73
N GLY A 291 19.71 13.21 4.67
CA GLY A 291 20.31 13.90 3.53
C GLY A 291 20.32 13.12 2.20
N ALA A 292 19.76 11.91 2.16
CA ALA A 292 19.58 11.16 0.91
C ALA A 292 18.47 11.79 0.04
N LYS A 293 18.38 11.33 -1.22
CA LYS A 293 17.28 11.65 -2.13
C LYS A 293 16.55 10.38 -2.52
N THR A 294 15.29 10.52 -2.87
CA THR A 294 14.48 9.45 -3.43
C THR A 294 14.19 9.71 -4.90
N GLY A 295 14.05 8.63 -5.66
CA GLY A 295 13.68 8.68 -7.08
C GLY A 295 12.55 7.72 -7.37
N ARG A 296 11.76 8.03 -8.41
CA ARG A 296 10.68 7.18 -8.87
C ARG A 296 11.22 5.99 -9.64
N LEU A 297 10.76 4.80 -9.31
CA LEU A 297 11.00 3.58 -10.08
C LEU A 297 10.08 3.55 -11.31
N LYS A 298 10.49 2.87 -12.36
CA LYS A 298 9.74 2.80 -13.63
C LYS A 298 8.32 2.24 -13.44
N PHE A 299 8.17 1.16 -12.66
CA PHE A 299 6.89 0.51 -12.38
C PHE A 299 6.73 0.10 -10.91
N GLY A 300 7.66 0.53 -10.03
CA GLY A 300 7.64 0.22 -8.61
C GLY A 300 7.94 -1.25 -8.29
N HIS A 301 7.90 -1.56 -7.00
CA HIS A 301 7.95 -2.92 -6.50
C HIS A 301 6.63 -3.24 -5.79
N HIS A 302 5.88 -4.20 -6.34
CA HIS A 302 4.59 -4.61 -5.81
C HIS A 302 4.43 -6.12 -5.89
N GLY A 303 4.44 -6.80 -4.74
CA GLY A 303 4.31 -8.25 -4.66
C GLY A 303 4.93 -8.82 -3.41
N CYS A 304 4.80 -10.14 -3.24
CA CYS A 304 5.24 -10.86 -2.04
C CYS A 304 6.40 -11.85 -2.33
N ASN A 305 7.17 -11.61 -3.39
CA ASN A 305 8.16 -12.56 -3.92
C ASN A 305 9.47 -11.89 -4.32
N HIS A 306 9.78 -10.73 -3.76
CA HIS A 306 11.03 -10.02 -4.06
C HIS A 306 12.17 -10.52 -3.16
N PRO A 307 13.28 -11.01 -3.74
CA PRO A 307 14.43 -11.43 -2.97
C PRO A 307 15.27 -10.21 -2.55
N VAL A 308 15.47 -10.06 -1.25
CA VAL A 308 16.30 -9.01 -0.66
C VAL A 308 17.46 -9.63 0.09
N LYS A 309 18.66 -9.15 -0.15
CA LYS A 309 19.87 -9.60 0.52
C LYS A 309 20.19 -8.71 1.71
N ASN A 310 20.29 -9.32 2.90
CA ASN A 310 20.88 -8.71 4.08
C ASN A 310 22.39 -8.69 3.93
N LEU A 311 23.01 -7.51 3.85
CA LEU A 311 24.45 -7.38 3.59
C LEU A 311 25.32 -7.76 4.79
N ALA A 312 24.79 -7.67 6.01
CA ALA A 312 25.53 -8.02 7.22
C ALA A 312 25.64 -9.54 7.41
N THR A 313 24.58 -10.28 7.10
CA THR A 313 24.53 -11.74 7.30
C THR A 313 24.78 -12.54 6.03
N GLY A 314 24.57 -11.91 4.85
CA GLY A 314 24.57 -12.57 3.55
C GLY A 314 23.30 -13.38 3.24
N ALA A 315 22.34 -13.43 4.16
CA ALA A 315 21.07 -14.13 3.98
C ALA A 315 20.21 -13.44 2.90
N VAL A 316 19.43 -14.24 2.20
CA VAL A 316 18.42 -13.75 1.25
C VAL A 316 17.05 -13.99 1.88
N GLU A 317 16.27 -12.93 1.96
CA GLU A 317 14.92 -12.91 2.50
C GLU A 317 13.93 -12.71 1.36
N ILE A 318 12.81 -13.41 1.37
CA ILE A 318 11.70 -13.14 0.44
C ILE A 318 10.78 -12.13 1.11
N THR A 319 10.53 -11.02 0.41
CA THR A 319 9.89 -9.85 1.01
C THR A 319 8.59 -9.45 0.31
N SER A 320 7.73 -8.79 1.08
CA SER A 320 6.55 -8.09 0.59
C SER A 320 6.90 -6.65 0.25
N GLN A 321 6.51 -6.19 -0.93
CA GLN A 321 6.85 -4.88 -1.49
C GLN A 321 5.60 -4.13 -1.95
N ASN A 322 5.55 -2.83 -1.65
CA ASN A 322 4.52 -1.93 -2.16
C ASN A 322 5.03 -0.48 -2.16
N HIS A 323 5.85 -0.12 -3.16
CA HIS A 323 6.36 1.25 -3.30
C HIS A 323 6.71 1.61 -4.74
N ASN A 324 6.54 2.89 -5.08
CA ASN A 324 6.91 3.47 -6.39
C ASN A 324 8.21 4.28 -6.34
N PHE A 325 8.70 4.61 -5.14
CA PHE A 325 9.92 5.37 -4.93
C PHE A 325 10.94 4.53 -4.17
N ALA A 326 12.22 4.80 -4.40
CA ALA A 326 13.32 4.20 -3.68
C ALA A 326 14.40 5.26 -3.35
N VAL A 327 15.23 4.98 -2.36
CA VAL A 327 16.42 5.79 -2.06
C VAL A 327 17.42 5.62 -3.18
N MET A 328 17.95 6.73 -3.71
CA MET A 328 18.93 6.75 -4.80
C MET A 328 20.32 6.47 -4.24
N ASP A 329 21.00 5.41 -4.75
CA ASP A 329 22.27 4.91 -4.24
C ASP A 329 23.36 6.00 -4.20
N GLU A 330 23.48 6.78 -5.27
CA GLU A 330 24.47 7.86 -5.39
C GLU A 330 24.26 9.04 -4.42
N THR A 331 23.13 9.04 -3.69
CA THR A 331 22.79 10.13 -2.76
C THR A 331 22.90 9.72 -1.29
N VAL A 332 23.24 8.46 -1.00
CA VAL A 332 23.35 7.96 0.37
C VAL A 332 24.47 8.71 1.10
N PRO A 333 24.16 9.44 2.19
CA PRO A 333 25.17 10.22 2.91
C PRO A 333 26.07 9.31 3.76
N GLU A 334 27.27 9.80 4.07
CA GLU A 334 28.26 9.05 4.87
C GLU A 334 27.77 8.57 6.23
N CYS A 335 26.77 9.26 6.83
CA CYS A 335 26.20 8.87 8.12
C CYS A 335 25.31 7.62 8.04
N LEU A 336 24.91 7.20 6.84
CA LEU A 336 24.11 5.99 6.63
C LEU A 336 24.98 4.84 6.11
N GLU A 337 24.59 3.63 6.47
CA GLU A 337 25.08 2.38 5.95
C GLU A 337 23.93 1.64 5.27
N VAL A 338 24.12 1.18 4.04
CA VAL A 338 23.15 0.33 3.34
C VAL A 338 23.23 -1.07 3.95
N THR A 339 22.08 -1.57 4.40
CA THR A 339 21.99 -2.87 5.10
C THR A 339 21.32 -3.96 4.26
N HIS A 340 20.45 -3.57 3.34
CA HIS A 340 19.69 -4.50 2.48
C HIS A 340 19.62 -3.99 1.06
N VAL A 341 19.68 -4.91 0.09
CA VAL A 341 19.55 -4.62 -1.34
C VAL A 341 18.64 -5.62 -2.03
N ASN A 342 17.85 -5.15 -2.99
CA ASN A 342 17.01 -5.98 -3.84
C ASN A 342 17.88 -6.73 -4.85
N LEU A 343 17.69 -8.03 -5.00
CA LEU A 343 18.48 -8.86 -5.93
C LEU A 343 17.96 -8.80 -7.37
N ASN A 344 16.80 -8.23 -7.63
CA ASN A 344 16.25 -8.08 -8.98
C ASN A 344 16.92 -6.90 -9.72
N ASP A 345 17.17 -5.77 -9.03
CA ASP A 345 17.59 -4.53 -9.66
C ASP A 345 18.62 -3.73 -8.85
N ASN A 346 19.06 -4.26 -7.70
CA ASN A 346 20.02 -3.64 -6.77
C ASN A 346 19.55 -2.34 -6.10
N THR A 347 18.24 -2.06 -6.07
CA THR A 347 17.71 -0.95 -5.30
C THR A 347 18.00 -1.11 -3.80
N ILE A 348 18.18 0.01 -3.11
CA ILE A 348 18.39 0.04 -1.66
C ILE A 348 17.10 -0.36 -0.95
N GLU A 349 17.19 -1.39 -0.13
CA GLU A 349 16.07 -1.95 0.61
C GLU A 349 16.17 -1.77 2.13
N GLY A 350 17.27 -1.17 2.61
CA GLY A 350 17.42 -0.86 4.01
C GLY A 350 18.65 -0.03 4.30
N VAL A 351 18.54 0.83 5.32
CA VAL A 351 19.66 1.63 5.83
C VAL A 351 19.69 1.62 7.35
N ARG A 352 20.89 1.85 7.89
CA ARG A 352 21.13 2.07 9.32
C ARG A 352 21.99 3.32 9.50
N HIS A 353 21.67 4.13 10.49
CA HIS A 353 22.55 5.25 10.87
C HIS A 353 23.76 4.71 11.64
N LYS A 354 24.98 5.12 11.26
CA LYS A 354 26.23 4.56 11.79
C LYS A 354 26.48 4.83 13.28
N THR A 355 25.93 5.94 13.79
CA THR A 355 26.20 6.41 15.17
C THR A 355 24.93 6.61 16.01
N LEU A 356 23.79 6.88 15.39
CA LEU A 356 22.52 7.08 16.07
C LEU A 356 21.69 5.79 16.07
N PRO A 357 20.83 5.56 17.08
CA PRO A 357 20.00 4.36 17.14
C PRO A 357 18.81 4.50 16.16
N ALA A 358 19.07 4.40 14.86
CA ALA A 358 18.05 4.50 13.82
C ALA A 358 18.35 3.54 12.67
N PHE A 359 17.32 2.83 12.21
CA PHE A 359 17.38 1.98 11.02
C PHE A 359 16.02 1.92 10.33
N SER A 360 16.00 1.45 9.09
CA SER A 360 14.76 1.33 8.31
C SER A 360 14.91 0.36 7.17
N VAL A 361 13.76 -0.17 6.70
CA VAL A 361 13.67 -1.04 5.52
C VAL A 361 12.58 -0.55 4.57
N GLN A 362 12.81 -0.75 3.26
CA GLN A 362 11.89 -0.33 2.21
C GLN A 362 10.70 -1.28 2.08
N TYR A 363 10.92 -2.56 2.30
CA TYR A 363 9.92 -3.62 2.25
C TYR A 363 9.11 -3.72 3.54
N HIS A 364 8.13 -4.64 3.55
CA HIS A 364 7.15 -4.82 4.62
C HIS A 364 7.45 -6.06 5.48
N PRO A 365 8.25 -5.95 6.57
CA PRO A 365 8.58 -7.09 7.43
C PRO A 365 7.40 -7.59 8.27
N GLU A 366 6.33 -6.79 8.38
CA GLU A 366 5.08 -7.18 9.02
C GLU A 366 4.28 -8.17 8.18
N SER A 367 4.59 -8.31 6.86
CA SER A 367 3.83 -9.12 5.92
C SER A 367 2.38 -8.60 5.75
N ALA A 368 1.39 -9.49 5.68
CA ALA A 368 -0.03 -9.16 5.50
C ALA A 368 -0.29 -8.30 4.23
N PRO A 369 -0.19 -8.92 3.00
CA PRO A 369 0.20 -10.32 2.80
C PRO A 369 1.71 -10.50 2.67
N GLY A 370 2.19 -11.72 2.74
CA GLY A 370 3.55 -12.08 2.37
C GLY A 370 4.28 -13.02 3.35
N PRO A 371 5.55 -13.34 3.05
CA PRO A 371 6.40 -14.18 3.88
C PRO A 371 6.86 -13.45 5.15
N HIS A 372 7.28 -14.22 6.15
CA HIS A 372 7.65 -13.73 7.47
C HIS A 372 9.18 -13.73 7.73
N ASP A 373 9.99 -13.84 6.70
CA ASP A 373 11.45 -13.96 6.80
C ASP A 373 12.08 -12.80 7.56
N SER A 374 11.51 -11.63 7.46
CA SER A 374 12.05 -10.37 8.01
C SER A 374 11.45 -9.95 9.35
N LYS A 375 10.60 -10.78 9.98
CA LYS A 375 9.94 -10.43 11.26
C LYS A 375 10.94 -10.08 12.37
N TYR A 376 12.17 -10.63 12.32
CA TYR A 376 13.26 -10.35 13.27
C TYR A 376 13.61 -8.85 13.41
N LEU A 377 13.28 -8.01 12.42
CA LEU A 377 13.51 -6.56 12.48
C LEU A 377 12.71 -5.89 13.61
N PHE A 378 11.53 -6.41 13.94
CA PHE A 378 10.78 -5.94 15.10
C PHE A 378 11.50 -6.32 16.41
N ASP A 379 12.15 -7.48 16.47
CA ASP A 379 12.99 -7.88 17.63
C ASP A 379 14.26 -7.02 17.73
N GLU A 380 14.85 -6.58 16.61
CA GLU A 380 15.95 -5.61 16.63
C GLU A 380 15.49 -4.28 17.23
N PHE A 381 14.35 -3.76 16.78
CA PHE A 381 13.80 -2.53 17.34
C PHE A 381 13.48 -2.68 18.83
N ARG A 382 12.86 -3.82 19.24
CA ARG A 382 12.63 -4.14 20.65
C ARG A 382 13.92 -4.09 21.48
N LYS A 383 15.02 -4.68 21.00
CA LYS A 383 16.33 -4.64 21.70
C LYS A 383 16.89 -3.22 21.86
N MET A 384 16.59 -2.33 20.91
CA MET A 384 17.04 -0.94 20.97
C MET A 384 16.26 -0.12 22.01
N ILE A 385 14.99 -0.41 22.25
CA ILE A 385 14.11 0.33 23.16
C ILE A 385 14.01 -0.28 24.56
N CYS A 386 14.29 -1.58 24.72
CA CYS A 386 14.36 -2.26 26.01
C CYS A 386 15.80 -2.14 26.54
N LYS A 387 16.04 -1.19 27.43
CA LYS A 387 17.31 -1.04 28.15
C LYS A 387 17.35 -1.90 29.39
#